data_31159304129acc315a110b12e59aadb2
#
_entry.id   31159304129acc315a110b12e59aadb2
#
_cell.length_a   1.000
_cell.length_b   1.000
_cell.length_c   1.000
_cell.angle_alpha   90.00
_cell.angle_beta   90.00
_cell.angle_gamma   90.00
#
_symmetry.space_group_name_H-M   'P 1'
#
loop_
_entity.id
_entity.type
_entity.pdbx_description
1 polymer ?
#
loop_
_entity_poly.entity_id
_entity_poly.type
_entity_poly.pdbx_seq_one_letter_code
_entity_poly.pdbx_strand_id
1 'polypeptide(L)'
;MWFTIYYLSGVNPNTDKRFVKNGKSIVDALLTFHNEKTGAFRHVNKASGGFQPVVDQMATEQAYYALAFFYQDVPAKTTLSKTAKSGSGKLKVIWKKAAINTDYVTKISGKTAAVSGYQIVCATDKKFTKNVVKTTVSGKSLSKTVMGLKKGKTYYVKVRAYKTVNGKKLYGLYSSVKTQKV
;
A
#
# COMPACT_ATOMS: atom_id res chain seq x y z
N MET A 1 -15.69 -14.60 -5.77
CA MET A 1 -15.39 -15.63 -4.75
C MET A 1 -13.96 -16.18 -4.81
N TRP A 2 -13.39 -16.52 -5.97
CA TRP A 2 -12.01 -17.00 -6.11
C TRP A 2 -10.94 -15.97 -5.65
N PHE A 3 -11.14 -14.71 -5.92
CA PHE A 3 -10.26 -13.60 -5.57
C PHE A 3 -9.96 -13.53 -4.05
N THR A 4 -11.01 -13.67 -3.24
CA THR A 4 -10.94 -13.68 -1.78
C THR A 4 -10.16 -14.88 -1.24
N ILE A 5 -10.36 -16.07 -1.83
CA ILE A 5 -9.71 -17.30 -1.39
C ILE A 5 -8.19 -17.21 -1.59
N TYR A 6 -7.71 -16.71 -2.73
CA TYR A 6 -6.27 -16.56 -2.96
C TYR A 6 -5.61 -15.55 -2.05
N TYR A 7 -6.30 -14.44 -1.76
CA TYR A 7 -5.78 -13.45 -0.83
C TYR A 7 -5.66 -13.99 0.60
N LEU A 8 -6.68 -14.71 1.08
CA LEU A 8 -6.65 -15.35 2.40
C LEU A 8 -5.57 -16.42 2.52
N SER A 9 -5.17 -17.06 1.43
CA SER A 9 -4.04 -18.01 1.39
C SER A 9 -2.66 -17.32 1.34
N GLY A 10 -2.60 -15.99 1.43
CA GLY A 10 -1.35 -15.20 1.40
C GLY A 10 -0.80 -14.95 0.01
N VAL A 11 -1.57 -15.26 -1.03
CA VAL A 11 -1.22 -14.95 -2.41
C VAL A 11 -1.72 -13.55 -2.74
N ASN A 12 -0.84 -12.66 -3.15
CA ASN A 12 -1.24 -11.34 -3.63
C ASN A 12 -1.55 -11.40 -5.14
N PRO A 13 -2.83 -11.38 -5.55
CA PRO A 13 -3.22 -11.53 -6.94
C PRO A 13 -2.81 -10.35 -7.83
N ASN A 14 -2.36 -9.24 -7.22
CA ASN A 14 -1.87 -8.06 -7.95
C ASN A 14 -0.37 -8.14 -8.30
N THR A 15 0.38 -9.03 -7.68
CA THR A 15 1.84 -9.12 -7.88
C THR A 15 2.34 -10.54 -8.13
N ASP A 16 1.51 -11.55 -7.89
CA ASP A 16 1.88 -12.93 -8.12
C ASP A 16 1.85 -13.23 -9.63
N LYS A 17 2.95 -13.76 -10.15
CA LYS A 17 3.14 -14.03 -11.58
C LYS A 17 2.07 -14.94 -12.20
N ARG A 18 1.41 -15.77 -11.38
CA ARG A 18 0.29 -16.63 -11.83
C ARG A 18 -0.93 -15.82 -12.27
N PHE A 19 -1.11 -14.61 -11.71
CA PHE A 19 -2.25 -13.72 -11.94
C PHE A 19 -1.88 -12.43 -12.67
N VAL A 20 -0.59 -12.24 -13.02
CA VAL A 20 -0.11 -11.13 -13.82
C VAL A 20 0.23 -11.63 -15.22
N LYS A 21 -0.48 -11.15 -16.23
CA LYS A 21 -0.24 -11.43 -17.65
C LYS A 21 0.01 -10.13 -18.39
N ASN A 22 1.08 -10.07 -19.18
CA ASN A 22 1.46 -8.87 -19.95
C ASN A 22 1.53 -7.59 -19.10
N GLY A 23 2.05 -7.71 -17.86
CA GLY A 23 2.17 -6.61 -16.92
C GLY A 23 0.86 -6.16 -16.24
N LYS A 24 -0.28 -6.79 -16.55
CA LYS A 24 -1.58 -6.49 -15.96
C LYS A 24 -1.98 -7.57 -14.96
N SER A 25 -2.44 -7.15 -13.80
CA SER A 25 -2.93 -8.01 -12.72
C SER A 25 -4.42 -8.34 -12.89
N ILE A 26 -4.91 -9.24 -12.06
CA ILE A 26 -6.35 -9.52 -11.98
C ILE A 26 -7.14 -8.32 -11.44
N VAL A 27 -6.53 -7.44 -10.64
CA VAL A 27 -7.14 -6.18 -10.20
C VAL A 27 -7.28 -5.22 -11.38
N ASP A 28 -6.24 -5.10 -12.22
CA ASP A 28 -6.32 -4.29 -13.44
C ASP A 28 -7.43 -4.80 -14.37
N ALA A 29 -7.58 -6.13 -14.49
CA ALA A 29 -8.67 -6.71 -15.26
C ALA A 29 -10.05 -6.36 -14.67
N LEU A 30 -10.22 -6.47 -13.35
CA LEU A 30 -11.47 -6.08 -12.66
C LEU A 30 -11.79 -4.60 -12.88
N LEU A 31 -10.79 -3.73 -12.83
CA LEU A 31 -10.97 -2.30 -13.03
C LEU A 31 -11.41 -1.92 -14.46
N THR A 32 -11.24 -2.80 -15.47
CA THR A 32 -11.80 -2.57 -16.81
C THR A 32 -13.33 -2.52 -16.82
N PHE A 33 -13.98 -3.08 -15.82
CA PHE A 33 -15.44 -3.07 -15.65
C PHE A 33 -15.93 -1.84 -14.87
N HIS A 34 -15.02 -1.07 -14.27
CA HIS A 34 -15.36 0.13 -13.50
C HIS A 34 -15.84 1.28 -14.40
N ASN A 35 -16.88 1.95 -13.98
CA ASN A 35 -17.35 3.18 -14.58
C ASN A 35 -16.89 4.38 -13.72
N GLU A 36 -15.90 5.11 -14.19
CA GLU A 36 -15.29 6.23 -13.43
C GLU A 36 -16.28 7.36 -13.10
N LYS A 37 -17.31 7.56 -13.92
CA LYS A 37 -18.32 8.62 -13.71
C LYS A 37 -19.27 8.30 -12.56
N THR A 38 -19.67 7.03 -12.44
CA THR A 38 -20.67 6.60 -11.43
C THR A 38 -20.04 5.88 -10.24
N GLY A 39 -18.77 5.45 -10.35
CA GLY A 39 -18.11 4.60 -9.35
C GLY A 39 -18.59 3.15 -9.38
N ALA A 40 -19.58 2.80 -10.19
CA ALA A 40 -20.18 1.47 -10.24
C ALA A 40 -19.43 0.54 -11.22
N PHE A 41 -19.74 -0.74 -11.17
CA PHE A 41 -19.18 -1.76 -12.06
C PHE A 41 -20.23 -2.29 -13.04
N ARG A 42 -19.77 -2.71 -14.22
CA ARG A 42 -20.55 -3.39 -15.25
C ARG A 42 -20.30 -4.88 -15.18
N HIS A 43 -21.25 -5.72 -15.59
CA HIS A 43 -20.97 -7.16 -15.73
C HIS A 43 -20.27 -7.51 -17.04
N VAL A 44 -20.29 -6.61 -18.05
CA VAL A 44 -19.43 -6.69 -19.24
C VAL A 44 -18.72 -5.34 -19.45
N ASN A 45 -17.48 -5.37 -19.93
CA ASN A 45 -16.72 -4.15 -20.17
C ASN A 45 -16.93 -3.56 -21.57
N LYS A 46 -17.47 -4.36 -22.49
CA LYS A 46 -17.85 -3.96 -23.85
C LYS A 46 -19.05 -4.79 -24.31
N ALA A 47 -19.82 -4.27 -25.25
CA ALA A 47 -20.96 -4.99 -25.84
C ALA A 47 -20.50 -6.31 -26.46
N SER A 48 -21.17 -7.40 -26.12
CA SER A 48 -20.90 -8.75 -26.65
C SER A 48 -22.09 -9.66 -26.40
N GLY A 49 -22.47 -10.48 -27.38
CA GLY A 49 -23.50 -11.52 -27.22
C GLY A 49 -24.85 -11.02 -26.75
N GLY A 50 -25.27 -9.80 -27.18
CA GLY A 50 -26.52 -9.16 -26.75
C GLY A 50 -26.43 -8.39 -25.43
N PHE A 51 -25.34 -8.52 -24.68
CA PHE A 51 -25.12 -7.76 -23.44
C PHE A 51 -24.54 -6.40 -23.71
N GLN A 52 -25.06 -5.37 -23.03
CA GLN A 52 -24.56 -4.01 -23.08
C GLN A 52 -23.70 -3.68 -21.83
N PRO A 53 -22.68 -2.79 -21.94
CA PRO A 53 -21.80 -2.41 -20.83
C PRO A 53 -22.49 -1.40 -19.89
N VAL A 54 -23.65 -1.75 -19.37
CA VAL A 54 -24.37 -0.94 -18.38
C VAL A 54 -23.92 -1.27 -16.97
N VAL A 55 -24.00 -0.30 -16.08
CA VAL A 55 -23.71 -0.53 -14.65
C VAL A 55 -24.77 -1.45 -14.07
N ASP A 56 -24.34 -2.33 -13.21
CA ASP A 56 -25.15 -3.39 -12.61
C ASP A 56 -24.87 -3.42 -11.10
N GLN A 57 -25.95 -3.49 -10.31
CA GLN A 57 -25.85 -3.48 -8.85
C GLN A 57 -25.11 -4.71 -8.35
N MET A 58 -25.43 -5.89 -8.85
CA MET A 58 -24.79 -7.14 -8.42
C MET A 58 -23.30 -7.16 -8.78
N ALA A 59 -22.94 -6.75 -10.00
CA ALA A 59 -21.55 -6.64 -10.42
C ALA A 59 -20.79 -5.61 -9.55
N THR A 60 -21.43 -4.50 -9.21
CA THR A 60 -20.88 -3.47 -8.34
C THR A 60 -20.61 -4.01 -6.95
N GLU A 61 -21.58 -4.66 -6.33
CA GLU A 61 -21.43 -5.26 -4.99
C GLU A 61 -20.33 -6.33 -4.97
N GLN A 62 -20.33 -7.25 -5.93
CA GLN A 62 -19.32 -8.31 -6.03
C GLN A 62 -17.90 -7.73 -6.22
N ALA A 63 -17.75 -6.70 -7.05
CA ALA A 63 -16.47 -6.02 -7.26
C ALA A 63 -16.00 -5.31 -5.99
N TYR A 64 -16.88 -4.59 -5.29
CA TYR A 64 -16.55 -3.94 -4.03
C TYR A 64 -16.18 -4.96 -2.94
N TYR A 65 -16.89 -6.08 -2.83
CA TYR A 65 -16.51 -7.15 -1.91
C TYR A 65 -15.11 -7.69 -2.22
N ALA A 66 -14.81 -7.97 -3.49
CA ALA A 66 -13.49 -8.46 -3.89
C ALA A 66 -12.39 -7.44 -3.58
N LEU A 67 -12.60 -6.16 -3.90
CA LEU A 67 -11.66 -5.08 -3.61
C LEU A 67 -11.52 -4.81 -2.11
N ALA A 68 -12.60 -4.83 -1.34
CA ALA A 68 -12.58 -4.66 0.10
C ALA A 68 -11.71 -5.72 0.77
N PHE A 69 -11.87 -6.99 0.39
CA PHE A 69 -11.02 -8.07 0.89
C PHE A 69 -9.55 -7.90 0.48
N PHE A 70 -9.29 -7.42 -0.72
CA PHE A 70 -7.94 -7.18 -1.20
C PHE A 70 -7.25 -6.03 -0.45
N TYR A 71 -7.97 -4.94 -0.15
CA TYR A 71 -7.39 -3.74 0.45
C TYR A 71 -7.47 -3.68 1.97
N GLN A 72 -8.25 -4.56 2.63
CA GLN A 72 -8.47 -4.46 4.07
C GLN A 72 -7.19 -4.61 4.91
N ASP A 73 -6.19 -5.35 4.43
CA ASP A 73 -4.90 -5.51 5.12
C ASP A 73 -3.81 -4.54 4.66
N VAL A 74 -4.09 -3.72 3.65
CA VAL A 74 -3.13 -2.73 3.16
C VAL A 74 -3.19 -1.50 4.07
N PRO A 75 -2.07 -1.12 4.73
CA PRO A 75 -2.07 0.07 5.56
C PRO A 75 -2.37 1.34 4.77
N ALA A 76 -3.13 2.24 5.38
CA ALA A 76 -3.35 3.57 4.84
C ALA A 76 -2.04 4.36 4.72
N LYS A 77 -2.03 5.35 3.85
CA LYS A 77 -0.92 6.29 3.72
C LYS A 77 -0.66 6.98 5.05
N THR A 78 0.58 6.88 5.55
CA THR A 78 0.99 7.62 6.75
C THR A 78 1.48 9.03 6.42
N THR A 79 1.53 9.89 7.42
CA THR A 79 2.07 11.25 7.29
C THR A 79 3.47 11.32 7.88
N LEU A 80 4.46 11.71 7.06
CA LEU A 80 5.79 12.06 7.54
C LEU A 80 5.73 13.42 8.23
N SER A 81 5.80 13.44 9.56
CA SER A 81 5.60 14.64 10.37
C SER A 81 6.84 15.54 10.36
N LYS A 82 8.01 14.99 10.67
CA LYS A 82 9.25 15.76 10.81
C LYS A 82 10.48 14.96 10.36
N THR A 83 11.44 15.68 9.79
CA THR A 83 12.81 15.22 9.62
C THR A 83 13.74 16.23 10.28
N ALA A 84 14.76 15.77 11.00
CA ALA A 84 15.72 16.64 11.67
C ALA A 84 17.10 15.99 11.67
N LYS A 85 18.15 16.79 11.49
CA LYS A 85 19.53 16.34 11.72
C LYS A 85 19.69 15.87 13.17
N SER A 86 20.30 14.71 13.38
CA SER A 86 20.48 14.10 14.71
C SER A 86 21.94 13.71 14.96
N GLY A 87 22.86 14.48 14.39
CA GLY A 87 24.31 14.25 14.45
C GLY A 87 24.91 14.07 13.05
N SER A 88 26.22 13.89 12.98
CA SER A 88 26.93 13.67 11.71
C SER A 88 26.50 12.35 11.10
N GLY A 89 26.01 12.39 9.83
CA GLY A 89 25.53 11.21 9.13
C GLY A 89 24.27 10.56 9.73
N LYS A 90 23.51 11.28 10.56
CA LYS A 90 22.31 10.79 11.26
C LYS A 90 21.11 11.69 11.04
N LEU A 91 19.96 11.10 10.80
CA LEU A 91 18.70 11.79 10.54
C LEU A 91 17.57 11.19 11.38
N LYS A 92 16.96 11.99 12.26
CA LYS A 92 15.74 11.59 12.98
C LYS A 92 14.52 11.82 12.09
N VAL A 93 13.73 10.78 11.91
CA VAL A 93 12.50 10.76 11.11
C VAL A 93 11.33 10.46 12.04
N ILE A 94 10.26 11.24 11.96
CA ILE A 94 9.06 11.10 12.81
C ILE A 94 7.83 11.09 11.89
N TRP A 95 6.88 10.17 12.14
CA TRP A 95 5.66 10.02 11.36
C TRP A 95 4.44 9.77 12.25
N LYS A 96 3.24 9.91 11.67
CA LYS A 96 1.99 9.58 12.35
C LYS A 96 1.68 8.10 12.20
N LYS A 97 0.96 7.54 13.17
CA LYS A 97 0.44 6.16 13.10
C LYS A 97 -0.39 6.00 11.83
N ALA A 98 -0.13 4.95 11.05
CA ALA A 98 -0.97 4.58 9.92
C ALA A 98 -2.20 3.82 10.42
N ALA A 99 -3.35 4.08 9.83
CA ALA A 99 -4.54 3.27 10.02
C ALA A 99 -4.44 2.00 9.14
N ILE A 100 -5.08 0.92 9.58
CA ILE A 100 -5.49 -0.20 8.74
C ILE A 100 -7.01 -0.15 8.73
N ASN A 101 -7.62 -0.35 7.57
CA ASN A 101 -9.07 -0.43 7.48
C ASN A 101 -9.49 -1.76 8.12
N THR A 102 -10.08 -1.68 9.33
CA THR A 102 -10.32 -2.84 10.19
C THR A 102 -11.78 -3.20 10.33
N ASP A 103 -12.69 -2.36 9.81
CA ASP A 103 -14.10 -2.44 10.17
C ASP A 103 -14.73 -3.81 9.85
N TYR A 104 -14.26 -4.43 8.78
CA TYR A 104 -14.77 -5.75 8.40
C TYR A 104 -14.08 -6.90 9.14
N VAL A 105 -12.76 -6.85 9.29
CA VAL A 105 -11.97 -7.92 9.96
C VAL A 105 -12.21 -7.93 11.45
N THR A 106 -12.34 -6.77 12.07
CA THR A 106 -12.63 -6.65 13.51
C THR A 106 -14.01 -7.20 13.84
N LYS A 107 -15.00 -6.97 12.97
CA LYS A 107 -16.36 -7.50 13.14
C LYS A 107 -16.42 -9.04 13.05
N ILE A 108 -15.58 -9.66 12.21
CA ILE A 108 -15.59 -11.12 12.01
C ILE A 108 -14.66 -11.85 12.98
N SER A 109 -13.49 -11.30 13.29
CA SER A 109 -12.44 -12.00 14.05
C SER A 109 -12.21 -11.47 15.46
N GLY A 110 -12.80 -10.35 15.85
CA GLY A 110 -12.57 -9.69 17.14
C GLY A 110 -11.13 -9.17 17.33
N LYS A 111 -10.26 -9.27 16.31
CA LYS A 111 -8.85 -8.88 16.40
C LYS A 111 -8.64 -7.49 15.83
N THR A 112 -8.08 -6.61 16.65
CA THR A 112 -7.65 -5.27 16.21
C THR A 112 -6.51 -5.40 15.21
N ALA A 113 -6.71 -4.96 13.98
CA ALA A 113 -5.64 -4.95 13.00
C ALA A 113 -4.65 -3.82 13.31
N ALA A 114 -3.38 -4.16 13.42
CA ALA A 114 -2.29 -3.20 13.61
C ALA A 114 -1.27 -3.35 12.48
N VAL A 115 -0.59 -2.25 12.13
CA VAL A 115 0.55 -2.32 11.20
C VAL A 115 1.66 -3.16 11.83
N SER A 116 2.31 -4.01 11.04
CA SER A 116 3.45 -4.82 11.49
C SER A 116 4.71 -3.97 11.60
N GLY A 117 4.81 -2.91 10.79
CA GLY A 117 5.95 -2.02 10.84
C GLY A 117 5.89 -0.88 9.84
N TYR A 118 6.99 -0.11 9.84
CA TYR A 118 7.20 0.98 8.90
C TYR A 118 8.51 0.79 8.16
N GLN A 119 8.53 1.18 6.89
CA GLN A 119 9.72 1.27 6.06
C GLN A 119 10.03 2.74 5.79
N ILE A 120 11.23 3.16 6.16
CA ILE A 120 11.78 4.48 5.88
C ILE A 120 12.76 4.33 4.72
N VAL A 121 12.69 5.23 3.75
CA VAL A 121 13.61 5.32 2.62
C VAL A 121 14.19 6.72 2.56
N CYS A 122 15.51 6.80 2.54
CA CYS A 122 16.28 8.03 2.36
C CYS A 122 17.11 7.91 1.09
N ALA A 123 17.19 8.94 0.26
CA ALA A 123 18.03 9.00 -0.93
C ALA A 123 18.50 10.41 -1.19
N THR A 124 19.60 10.58 -1.94
CA THR A 124 20.13 11.93 -2.28
C THR A 124 19.48 12.52 -3.53
N ASP A 125 18.51 11.83 -4.13
CA ASP A 125 17.76 12.29 -5.30
C ASP A 125 16.25 12.05 -5.15
N LYS A 126 15.44 12.84 -5.87
CA LYS A 126 13.97 12.74 -5.87
C LYS A 126 13.43 11.42 -6.39
N LYS A 127 14.18 10.75 -7.28
CA LYS A 127 13.78 9.47 -7.86
C LYS A 127 14.08 8.28 -6.94
N PHE A 128 14.79 8.52 -5.82
CA PHE A 128 15.21 7.48 -4.86
C PHE A 128 16.08 6.39 -5.49
N THR A 129 17.01 6.79 -6.34
CA THR A 129 17.95 5.90 -7.04
C THR A 129 19.40 6.03 -6.54
N LYS A 130 19.78 7.20 -5.95
CA LYS A 130 21.17 7.48 -5.53
C LYS A 130 21.32 7.47 -4.00
N ASN A 131 22.38 6.81 -3.52
CA ASN A 131 22.70 6.69 -2.08
C ASN A 131 21.49 6.28 -1.23
N VAL A 132 20.77 5.25 -1.69
CA VAL A 132 19.51 4.81 -1.08
C VAL A 132 19.80 4.05 0.20
N VAL A 133 19.25 4.52 1.31
CA VAL A 133 19.22 3.82 2.59
C VAL A 133 17.79 3.45 2.92
N LYS A 134 17.53 2.14 3.10
CA LYS A 134 16.23 1.60 3.49
C LYS A 134 16.35 0.98 4.88
N THR A 135 15.44 1.31 5.78
CA THR A 135 15.36 0.70 7.11
C THR A 135 13.91 0.41 7.47
N THR A 136 13.70 -0.61 8.30
CA THR A 136 12.38 -0.97 8.82
C THR A 136 12.37 -0.89 10.34
N VAL A 137 11.20 -0.63 10.91
CA VAL A 137 10.97 -0.62 12.37
C VAL A 137 9.63 -1.28 12.68
N SER A 138 9.45 -1.68 13.93
CA SER A 138 8.19 -2.22 14.44
C SER A 138 7.03 -1.25 14.27
N GLY A 139 5.80 -1.76 14.13
CA GLY A 139 4.56 -0.99 14.04
C GLY A 139 4.24 -0.14 15.27
N LYS A 140 4.88 -0.41 16.41
CA LYS A 140 4.78 0.40 17.63
C LYS A 140 5.64 1.67 17.57
N SER A 141 6.65 1.73 16.69
CA SER A 141 7.57 2.87 16.59
C SER A 141 7.03 3.94 15.67
N LEU A 142 7.02 5.18 16.12
CA LEU A 142 6.61 6.36 15.33
C LEU A 142 7.79 7.30 15.01
N SER A 143 9.01 6.88 15.34
CA SER A 143 10.24 7.57 14.97
C SER A 143 11.40 6.59 14.77
N LYS A 144 12.40 7.04 14.01
CA LYS A 144 13.68 6.33 13.83
C LYS A 144 14.80 7.29 13.53
N THR A 145 15.95 7.08 14.13
CA THR A 145 17.19 7.69 13.67
C THR A 145 17.81 6.78 12.61
N VAL A 146 17.87 7.28 11.39
CA VAL A 146 18.56 6.64 10.26
C VAL A 146 20.02 7.05 10.33
N MET A 147 20.92 6.09 10.28
CA MET A 147 22.37 6.26 10.34
C MET A 147 23.03 5.88 9.02
N GLY A 148 24.35 6.14 8.89
CA GLY A 148 25.12 5.79 7.70
C GLY A 148 24.84 6.71 6.50
N LEU A 149 24.32 7.91 6.75
CA LEU A 149 24.09 8.92 5.72
C LEU A 149 25.38 9.72 5.46
N LYS A 150 25.59 10.13 4.21
CA LYS A 150 26.75 10.96 3.81
C LYS A 150 26.60 12.37 4.37
N LYS A 151 27.57 12.81 5.20
CA LYS A 151 27.63 14.15 5.77
C LYS A 151 27.57 15.23 4.67
N GLY A 152 26.87 16.31 4.94
CA GLY A 152 26.75 17.47 4.04
C GLY A 152 25.80 17.27 2.86
N LYS A 153 25.24 16.06 2.65
CA LYS A 153 24.28 15.81 1.58
C LYS A 153 22.84 16.07 2.04
N THR A 154 22.00 16.53 1.12
CA THR A 154 20.55 16.64 1.32
C THR A 154 19.92 15.30 0.96
N TYR A 155 19.10 14.78 1.87
CA TYR A 155 18.34 13.54 1.67
C TYR A 155 16.87 13.83 1.48
N TYR A 156 16.27 13.18 0.49
CA TYR A 156 14.83 13.02 0.31
C TYR A 156 14.39 11.83 1.14
N VAL A 157 13.32 12.01 1.91
CA VAL A 157 12.85 11.02 2.88
C VAL A 157 11.38 10.74 2.65
N LYS A 158 11.01 9.47 2.63
CA LYS A 158 9.63 9.00 2.61
C LYS A 158 9.47 7.81 3.53
N VAL A 159 8.25 7.61 4.05
CA VAL A 159 7.90 6.49 4.93
C VAL A 159 6.60 5.85 4.46
N ARG A 160 6.48 4.56 4.64
CA ARG A 160 5.22 3.81 4.45
C ARG A 160 5.08 2.76 5.54
N ALA A 161 3.84 2.45 5.87
CA ALA A 161 3.53 1.32 6.73
C ALA A 161 3.50 0.01 5.93
N TYR A 162 3.67 -1.12 6.61
CA TYR A 162 3.39 -2.44 6.07
C TYR A 162 2.69 -3.32 7.09
N LYS A 163 1.90 -4.27 6.61
CA LYS A 163 1.37 -5.39 7.37
C LYS A 163 1.97 -6.68 6.82
N THR A 164 2.36 -7.58 7.70
CA THR A 164 2.81 -8.92 7.32
C THR A 164 1.63 -9.87 7.40
N VAL A 165 1.30 -10.49 6.27
CA VAL A 165 0.24 -11.49 6.14
C VAL A 165 0.88 -12.73 5.54
N ASN A 166 0.79 -13.86 6.21
CA ASN A 166 1.38 -15.14 5.79
C ASN A 166 2.85 -15.01 5.34
N GLY A 167 3.66 -14.30 6.15
CA GLY A 167 5.09 -14.09 5.88
C GLY A 167 5.41 -13.03 4.79
N LYS A 168 4.43 -12.54 4.06
CA LYS A 168 4.60 -11.51 3.01
C LYS A 168 4.23 -10.13 3.52
N LYS A 169 5.02 -9.11 3.13
CA LYS A 169 4.74 -7.71 3.50
C LYS A 169 3.82 -7.05 2.49
N LEU A 170 2.66 -6.61 2.93
CA LEU A 170 1.76 -5.74 2.19
C LEU A 170 2.08 -4.29 2.56
N TYR A 171 2.48 -3.51 1.58
CA TYR A 171 2.90 -2.13 1.79
C TYR A 171 1.78 -1.15 1.45
N GLY A 172 1.55 -0.19 2.34
CA GLY A 172 0.76 1.00 2.04
C GLY A 172 1.52 1.98 1.13
N LEU A 173 0.82 3.03 0.73
CA LEU A 173 1.40 4.11 -0.07
C LEU A 173 2.45 4.88 0.73
N TYR A 174 3.47 5.40 0.03
CA TYR A 174 4.46 6.28 0.64
C TYR A 174 3.84 7.61 1.06
N SER A 175 4.33 8.16 2.17
CA SER A 175 4.08 9.54 2.58
C SER A 175 4.53 10.54 1.51
N SER A 176 4.10 11.80 1.64
CA SER A 176 4.76 12.90 0.96
C SER A 176 6.24 12.95 1.35
N VAL A 177 7.09 13.39 0.42
CA VAL A 177 8.54 13.47 0.62
C VAL A 177 8.88 14.73 1.42
N LYS A 178 9.82 14.59 2.36
CA LYS A 178 10.49 15.73 3.01
C LYS A 178 11.99 15.69 2.73
N THR A 179 12.64 16.83 2.80
CA THR A 179 14.09 16.94 2.59
C THR A 179 14.78 17.40 3.85
N GLN A 180 16.00 16.94 4.07
CA GLN A 180 16.84 17.35 5.19
C GLN A 180 18.33 17.22 4.82
N LYS A 181 19.12 18.26 5.08
CA LYS A 181 20.59 18.22 5.01
C LYS A 181 21.14 17.55 6.28
N VAL A 182 22.11 16.63 6.10
CA VAL A 182 22.71 15.82 7.19
C VAL A 182 24.11 16.31 7.52
#